data_9ae83c2cb61f22f3cd85cb51a2535909
#
_entry.id   9ae83c2cb61f22f3cd85cb51a2535909
#
_cell.length_a   1.000
_cell.length_b   1.000
_cell.length_c   1.000
_cell.angle_alpha   90.00
_cell.angle_beta   90.00
_cell.angle_gamma   90.00
#
_symmetry.space_group_name_H-M   'P 1'
#
loop_
_entity.id
_entity.type
_entity.pdbx_description
1 polymer ?
#
loop_
_entity_poly.entity_id
_entity_poly.type
_entity_poly.pdbx_seq_one_letter_code
_entity_poly.pdbx_strand_id
1 'polypeptide(L)'
;MIREFGTAAIYITHDLGVVAQVADRIKVMRDGAEIEEQPTADLLAAPRDPYTQDLLNVRKTGGQGYDGNAGDVLRLAGIDAAYGEKQVLYDISVSLKRGSNFAIVGESGSGKSTLARVLVGLLPPSRGRMEFRGAPLHHRLAARTPDERKEIQLIYQLPDVALNPRQSVGEIIGRPAEVFCGMSRTAGRARAKELLGLVELSPDLAERYPNQLSGGQKQRVCIARALAAEPEVIICDEVTSALDPLVADGIVSLLLRLQRELGVSYIFITHDMAMVRAIADDVAVMQNGRIVEQGPKPAIFAPPWDDYTHLLISSTPEMRTGWLEEVLAGRRMEAAGN
;
A
#
# COMPACT_ATOMS: atom_id res chain seq x y z
N MET A 1 32.29 3.01 3.67
CA MET A 1 32.77 1.91 2.79
C MET A 1 33.26 2.41 1.42
N ILE A 2 32.40 2.90 0.48
CA ILE A 2 32.89 3.30 -0.87
C ILE A 2 34.00 4.36 -0.78
N ARG A 3 33.80 5.44 -0.01
CA ARG A 3 34.80 6.50 0.20
C ARG A 3 36.00 6.04 1.04
N GLU A 4 35.83 5.08 1.95
CA GLU A 4 36.92 4.53 2.79
C GLU A 4 37.82 3.57 2.04
N PHE A 5 37.25 2.73 1.17
CA PHE A 5 37.99 1.67 0.47
C PHE A 5 38.31 2.00 -0.99
N GLY A 6 37.89 3.17 -1.50
CA GLY A 6 38.10 3.58 -2.88
C GLY A 6 37.45 2.65 -3.92
N THR A 7 36.40 1.95 -3.53
CA THR A 7 35.74 0.93 -4.36
C THR A 7 34.66 1.58 -5.24
N ALA A 8 34.60 1.23 -6.52
CA ALA A 8 33.47 1.59 -7.37
C ALA A 8 32.28 0.68 -7.08
N ALA A 9 31.05 1.23 -7.07
CA ALA A 9 29.82 0.48 -6.84
C ALA A 9 28.77 0.82 -7.91
N ILE A 10 28.01 -0.19 -8.33
CA ILE A 10 26.82 -0.02 -9.18
C ILE A 10 25.61 -0.40 -8.34
N TYR A 11 24.68 0.52 -8.18
CA TYR A 11 23.40 0.31 -7.51
C TYR A 11 22.31 0.13 -8.56
N ILE A 12 21.64 -1.04 -8.53
CA ILE A 12 20.47 -1.31 -9.37
C ILE A 12 19.24 -1.25 -8.46
N THR A 13 18.44 -0.23 -8.61
CA THR A 13 17.28 0.01 -7.76
C THR A 13 16.26 0.87 -8.51
N HIS A 14 15.02 0.80 -8.07
CA HIS A 14 13.94 1.70 -8.46
C HIS A 14 13.70 2.83 -7.44
N ASP A 15 14.43 2.85 -6.32
CA ASP A 15 14.30 3.90 -5.30
C ASP A 15 15.17 5.11 -5.65
N LEU A 16 14.53 6.12 -6.23
CA LEU A 16 15.19 7.36 -6.63
C LEU A 16 15.68 8.19 -5.45
N GLY A 17 14.99 8.11 -4.31
CA GLY A 17 15.44 8.79 -3.09
C GLY A 17 16.79 8.25 -2.63
N VAL A 18 16.96 6.92 -2.61
CA VAL A 18 18.25 6.28 -2.28
C VAL A 18 19.31 6.65 -3.30
N VAL A 19 18.99 6.55 -4.60
CA VAL A 19 19.97 6.86 -5.67
C VAL A 19 20.46 8.30 -5.58
N ALA A 20 19.56 9.25 -5.27
CA ALA A 20 19.92 10.67 -5.10
C ALA A 20 20.96 10.91 -3.99
N GLN A 21 21.06 10.00 -3.01
CA GLN A 21 21.98 10.12 -1.87
C GLN A 21 23.33 9.43 -2.09
N VAL A 22 23.37 8.38 -2.92
CA VAL A 22 24.56 7.50 -2.97
C VAL A 22 25.28 7.49 -4.31
N ALA A 23 24.60 7.88 -5.40
CA ALA A 23 25.15 7.80 -6.75
C ALA A 23 25.74 9.13 -7.20
N ASP A 24 26.94 9.10 -7.82
CA ASP A 24 27.55 10.25 -8.49
C ASP A 24 26.89 10.50 -9.84
N ARG A 25 26.47 9.43 -10.53
CA ARG A 25 25.78 9.47 -11.83
C ARG A 25 24.60 8.52 -11.82
N ILE A 26 23.53 8.90 -12.52
CA ILE A 26 22.34 8.07 -12.70
C ILE A 26 22.21 7.72 -14.18
N LYS A 27 21.98 6.44 -14.44
CA LYS A 27 21.59 5.90 -15.73
C LYS A 27 20.16 5.39 -15.63
N VAL A 28 19.25 6.00 -16.38
CA VAL A 28 17.85 5.57 -16.48
C VAL A 28 17.71 4.55 -17.59
N MET A 29 17.07 3.43 -17.27
CA MET A 29 16.85 2.33 -18.21
C MET A 29 15.36 2.01 -18.35
N ARG A 30 14.94 1.63 -19.58
CA ARG A 30 13.59 1.15 -19.86
C ARG A 30 13.66 0.07 -20.94
N ASP A 31 12.93 -1.02 -20.75
CA ASP A 31 12.84 -2.13 -21.72
C ASP A 31 14.20 -2.66 -22.21
N GLY A 32 15.20 -2.67 -21.30
CA GLY A 32 16.56 -3.11 -21.59
C GLY A 32 17.44 -2.08 -22.31
N ALA A 33 16.91 -0.90 -22.65
CA ALA A 33 17.64 0.18 -23.30
C ALA A 33 17.97 1.32 -22.31
N GLU A 34 19.10 2.00 -22.57
CA GLU A 34 19.43 3.25 -21.89
C GLU A 34 18.55 4.38 -22.45
N ILE A 35 17.90 5.12 -21.54
CA ILE A 35 17.07 6.27 -21.86
C ILE A 35 17.85 7.56 -21.66
N GLU A 36 18.50 7.70 -20.51
CA GLU A 36 19.22 8.91 -20.15
C GLU A 36 20.35 8.61 -19.17
N GLU A 37 21.49 9.28 -19.30
CA GLU A 37 22.57 9.25 -18.31
C GLU A 37 23.09 10.66 -18.04
N GLN A 38 23.12 11.05 -16.76
CA GLN A 38 23.65 12.35 -16.32
C GLN A 38 24.31 12.25 -14.93
N PRO A 39 25.13 13.24 -14.53
CA PRO A 39 25.45 13.45 -13.11
C PRO A 39 24.17 13.56 -12.28
N THR A 40 24.16 13.03 -11.07
CA THR A 40 22.96 12.95 -10.22
C THR A 40 22.28 14.32 -10.03
N ALA A 41 23.05 15.37 -9.70
CA ALA A 41 22.50 16.71 -9.49
C ALA A 41 21.81 17.26 -10.77
N ASP A 42 22.41 17.05 -11.94
CA ASP A 42 21.89 17.53 -13.22
C ASP A 42 20.62 16.79 -13.61
N LEU A 43 20.59 15.47 -13.45
CA LEU A 43 19.41 14.66 -13.77
C LEU A 43 18.22 15.02 -12.88
N LEU A 44 18.45 15.25 -11.58
CA LEU A 44 17.38 15.65 -10.66
C LEU A 44 16.87 17.07 -10.91
N ALA A 45 17.74 17.99 -11.35
CA ALA A 45 17.38 19.39 -11.62
C ALA A 45 16.71 19.58 -12.98
N ALA A 46 17.19 18.90 -14.01
CA ALA A 46 16.78 19.10 -15.41
C ALA A 46 16.82 17.79 -16.22
N PRO A 47 15.91 16.85 -15.95
CA PRO A 47 15.78 15.63 -16.75
C PRO A 47 15.37 15.98 -18.18
N ARG A 48 16.02 15.35 -19.16
CA ARG A 48 15.83 15.64 -20.59
C ARG A 48 14.75 14.78 -21.23
N ASP A 49 14.74 13.49 -20.87
CA ASP A 49 13.80 12.53 -21.44
C ASP A 49 12.44 12.60 -20.73
N PRO A 50 11.30 12.57 -21.46
CA PRO A 50 9.97 12.57 -20.87
C PRO A 50 9.72 11.44 -19.86
N TYR A 51 10.26 10.24 -20.11
CA TYR A 51 10.14 9.12 -19.18
C TYR A 51 10.86 9.41 -17.85
N THR A 52 12.05 10.02 -17.90
CA THR A 52 12.78 10.45 -16.70
C THR A 52 12.03 11.55 -15.96
N GLN A 53 11.41 12.49 -16.68
CA GLN A 53 10.56 13.53 -16.10
C GLN A 53 9.36 12.93 -15.36
N ASP A 54 8.66 11.98 -16.00
CA ASP A 54 7.55 11.27 -15.39
C ASP A 54 8.00 10.51 -14.15
N LEU A 55 9.15 9.82 -14.22
CA LEU A 55 9.72 9.06 -13.12
C LEU A 55 10.04 9.93 -11.89
N LEU A 56 10.54 11.16 -12.09
CA LEU A 56 10.84 12.11 -11.02
C LEU A 56 9.59 12.85 -10.51
N ASN A 57 8.53 12.93 -11.31
CA ASN A 57 7.27 13.58 -10.94
C ASN A 57 6.26 12.64 -10.25
N VAL A 58 6.55 11.35 -10.16
CA VAL A 58 5.76 10.38 -9.41
C VAL A 58 5.44 10.92 -8.02
N ARG A 59 4.17 10.76 -7.56
CA ARG A 59 3.68 11.10 -6.20
C ARG A 59 3.38 12.56 -5.89
N LYS A 60 3.16 13.41 -6.87
CA LYS A 60 2.62 14.77 -6.65
C LYS A 60 1.09 14.82 -6.54
N THR A 61 0.39 13.72 -6.76
CA THR A 61 -1.07 13.64 -6.67
C THR A 61 -1.53 13.61 -5.21
N GLY A 62 -1.96 14.73 -4.67
CA GLY A 62 -2.63 14.83 -3.37
C GLY A 62 -4.04 14.25 -3.46
N GLY A 63 -4.40 13.36 -2.52
CA GLY A 63 -5.79 12.98 -2.30
C GLY A 63 -6.62 14.21 -1.89
N GLN A 64 -7.80 14.37 -2.43
CA GLN A 64 -8.76 15.34 -1.89
C GLN A 64 -9.26 14.80 -0.55
N GLY A 65 -9.18 15.63 0.49
CA GLY A 65 -9.60 15.27 1.83
C GLY A 65 -11.05 14.76 1.85
N TYR A 66 -11.28 13.74 2.64
CA TYR A 66 -12.59 13.18 2.88
C TYR A 66 -13.43 14.14 3.75
N ASP A 67 -14.77 14.07 3.62
CA ASP A 67 -15.70 14.83 4.48
C ASP A 67 -15.67 14.25 5.91
N GLY A 68 -15.05 14.99 6.85
CA GLY A 68 -14.75 14.55 8.23
C GLY A 68 -15.93 14.11 9.10
N ASN A 69 -17.17 14.19 8.60
CA ASN A 69 -18.40 13.89 9.36
C ASN A 69 -18.93 12.46 9.18
N ALA A 70 -18.28 11.61 8.36
CA ALA A 70 -18.75 10.23 8.18
C ALA A 70 -18.46 9.38 9.43
N GLY A 71 -19.41 8.54 9.82
CA GLY A 71 -19.26 7.59 10.94
C GLY A 71 -18.25 6.48 10.63
N ASP A 72 -17.81 5.79 11.69
CA ASP A 72 -16.90 4.65 11.57
C ASP A 72 -17.56 3.51 10.78
N VAL A 73 -16.87 3.00 9.75
CA VAL A 73 -17.27 1.80 9.02
C VAL A 73 -16.69 0.54 9.65
N LEU A 74 -15.46 0.63 10.17
CA LEU A 74 -14.77 -0.47 10.82
C LEU A 74 -14.05 0.05 12.07
N ARG A 75 -14.20 -0.64 13.21
CA ARG A 75 -13.56 -0.29 14.46
C ARG A 75 -12.95 -1.50 15.14
N LEU A 76 -11.73 -1.35 15.62
CA LEU A 76 -11.02 -2.30 16.47
C LEU A 76 -10.79 -1.67 17.82
N ALA A 77 -10.96 -2.43 18.91
CA ALA A 77 -10.74 -1.97 20.27
C ALA A 77 -10.01 -3.04 21.08
N GLY A 78 -8.77 -2.74 21.49
CA GLY A 78 -7.96 -3.57 22.36
C GLY A 78 -7.60 -4.93 21.77
N ILE A 79 -7.25 -5.01 20.49
CA ILE A 79 -6.96 -6.27 19.80
C ILE A 79 -5.58 -6.78 20.17
N ASP A 80 -5.55 -8.00 20.75
CA ASP A 80 -4.37 -8.84 20.87
C ASP A 80 -4.45 -10.00 19.87
N ALA A 81 -3.33 -10.37 19.23
CA ALA A 81 -3.30 -11.55 18.35
C ALA A 81 -1.95 -12.28 18.40
N ALA A 82 -2.00 -13.60 18.21
CA ALA A 82 -0.85 -14.48 18.32
C ALA A 82 -0.87 -15.58 17.24
N TYR A 83 0.31 -16.08 16.88
CA TYR A 83 0.51 -17.32 16.14
C TYR A 83 0.98 -18.39 17.14
N GLY A 84 0.09 -19.31 17.52
CA GLY A 84 0.34 -20.24 18.62
C GLY A 84 0.62 -19.48 19.92
N GLU A 85 1.77 -19.72 20.54
CA GLU A 85 2.19 -19.05 21.78
C GLU A 85 2.85 -17.66 21.54
N LYS A 86 3.24 -17.36 20.31
CA LYS A 86 3.93 -16.10 19.99
C LYS A 86 2.93 -14.98 19.76
N GLN A 87 2.76 -14.11 20.75
CA GLN A 87 1.98 -12.88 20.57
C GLN A 87 2.69 -11.92 19.63
N VAL A 88 1.93 -11.30 18.71
CA VAL A 88 2.43 -10.41 17.66
C VAL A 88 1.75 -9.06 17.70
N LEU A 89 0.46 -9.00 18.09
CA LEU A 89 -0.27 -7.74 18.25
C LEU A 89 -0.64 -7.54 19.71
N TYR A 90 -0.50 -6.30 20.16
CA TYR A 90 -0.72 -5.89 21.55
C TYR A 90 -1.57 -4.64 21.60
N ASP A 91 -2.80 -4.77 22.11
CA ASP A 91 -3.73 -3.68 22.43
C ASP A 91 -4.00 -2.72 21.25
N ILE A 92 -4.19 -3.29 20.03
CA ILE A 92 -4.42 -2.49 18.83
C ILE A 92 -5.84 -1.93 18.82
N SER A 93 -5.94 -0.60 18.72
CA SER A 93 -7.22 0.12 18.60
C SER A 93 -7.13 1.09 17.43
N VAL A 94 -8.00 0.89 16.42
CA VAL A 94 -8.08 1.74 15.21
C VAL A 94 -9.54 1.90 14.80
N SER A 95 -9.81 2.99 14.08
CA SER A 95 -11.13 3.33 13.54
C SER A 95 -10.97 3.80 12.10
N LEU A 96 -11.68 3.16 11.17
CA LEU A 96 -11.77 3.56 9.77
C LEU A 96 -13.10 4.26 9.54
N LYS A 97 -13.06 5.47 9.06
CA LYS A 97 -14.25 6.23 8.69
C LYS A 97 -14.71 5.85 7.27
N ARG A 98 -16.02 5.94 7.03
CA ARG A 98 -16.60 5.62 5.72
C ARG A 98 -16.03 6.55 4.64
N GLY A 99 -15.58 5.96 3.52
CA GLY A 99 -15.04 6.69 2.38
C GLY A 99 -13.64 7.28 2.62
N SER A 100 -12.98 7.01 3.77
CA SER A 100 -11.64 7.52 4.06
C SER A 100 -10.53 6.54 3.71
N ASN A 101 -9.30 7.05 3.69
CA ASN A 101 -8.05 6.33 3.55
C ASN A 101 -7.30 6.31 4.88
N PHE A 102 -7.25 5.16 5.52
CA PHE A 102 -6.48 4.95 6.72
C PHE A 102 -5.14 4.25 6.38
N ALA A 103 -4.02 4.86 6.74
CA ALA A 103 -2.72 4.26 6.50
C ALA A 103 -2.15 3.62 7.78
N ILE A 104 -1.59 2.42 7.65
CA ILE A 104 -0.86 1.73 8.71
C ILE A 104 0.59 1.60 8.25
N VAL A 105 1.50 2.27 8.95
CA VAL A 105 2.92 2.36 8.59
C VAL A 105 3.83 1.77 9.67
N GLY A 106 5.04 1.43 9.30
CA GLY A 106 6.07 0.90 10.20
C GLY A 106 7.04 -0.02 9.48
N GLU A 107 8.13 -0.42 10.14
CA GLU A 107 9.13 -1.33 9.58
C GLU A 107 8.58 -2.72 9.26
N SER A 108 9.33 -3.47 8.45
CA SER A 108 9.05 -4.89 8.21
C SER A 108 9.07 -5.65 9.55
N GLY A 109 8.07 -6.50 9.78
CA GLY A 109 7.94 -7.23 11.05
C GLY A 109 7.21 -6.47 12.17
N SER A 110 6.79 -5.22 12.00
CA SER A 110 6.04 -4.46 13.03
C SER A 110 4.62 -4.99 13.32
N GLY A 111 4.10 -5.95 12.52
CA GLY A 111 2.80 -6.59 12.75
C GLY A 111 1.70 -6.18 11.76
N LYS A 112 1.96 -5.32 10.79
CA LYS A 112 0.97 -4.77 9.84
C LYS A 112 0.19 -5.84 9.06
N SER A 113 0.87 -6.79 8.41
CA SER A 113 0.21 -7.89 7.68
C SER A 113 -0.50 -8.87 8.61
N THR A 114 -0.07 -8.97 9.89
CA THR A 114 -0.80 -9.71 10.92
C THR A 114 -2.13 -9.01 11.21
N LEU A 115 -2.11 -7.68 11.33
CA LEU A 115 -3.32 -6.89 11.52
C LEU A 115 -4.28 -7.02 10.32
N ALA A 116 -3.78 -7.01 9.08
CA ALA A 116 -4.59 -7.29 7.89
C ALA A 116 -5.31 -8.66 7.99
N ARG A 117 -4.60 -9.70 8.42
CA ARG A 117 -5.19 -11.04 8.60
C ARG A 117 -6.24 -11.08 9.71
N VAL A 118 -6.05 -10.31 10.77
CA VAL A 118 -7.07 -10.16 11.84
C VAL A 118 -8.32 -9.48 11.29
N LEU A 119 -8.16 -8.38 10.57
CA LEU A 119 -9.25 -7.61 9.98
C LEU A 119 -10.15 -8.46 9.08
N VAL A 120 -9.56 -9.30 8.22
CA VAL A 120 -10.34 -10.19 7.34
C VAL A 120 -10.76 -11.51 8.01
N GLY A 121 -10.40 -11.73 9.28
CA GLY A 121 -10.81 -12.91 10.06
C GLY A 121 -10.02 -14.20 9.74
N LEU A 122 -8.88 -14.09 9.05
CA LEU A 122 -7.96 -15.21 8.81
C LEU A 122 -7.13 -15.57 10.03
N LEU A 123 -6.87 -14.60 10.91
CA LEU A 123 -6.26 -14.80 12.22
C LEU A 123 -7.23 -14.25 13.27
N PRO A 124 -7.89 -15.11 14.07
CA PRO A 124 -8.76 -14.64 15.13
C PRO A 124 -7.93 -13.98 16.23
N PRO A 125 -8.31 -12.77 16.71
CA PRO A 125 -7.66 -12.17 17.86
C PRO A 125 -7.90 -13.00 19.13
N SER A 126 -6.95 -12.96 20.06
CA SER A 126 -7.04 -13.60 21.37
C SER A 126 -7.82 -12.74 22.37
N ARG A 127 -7.87 -11.41 22.14
CA ARG A 127 -8.58 -10.44 22.96
C ARG A 127 -9.04 -9.26 22.10
N GLY A 128 -10.00 -8.49 22.62
CA GLY A 128 -10.49 -7.26 22.00
C GLY A 128 -11.81 -7.46 21.25
N ARG A 129 -12.26 -6.40 20.58
CA ARG A 129 -13.54 -6.36 19.85
C ARG A 129 -13.33 -5.77 18.48
N MET A 130 -14.09 -6.27 17.51
CA MET A 130 -14.21 -5.72 16.18
C MET A 130 -15.66 -5.36 15.90
N GLU A 131 -15.89 -4.20 15.30
CA GLU A 131 -17.21 -3.72 14.92
C GLU A 131 -17.20 -3.31 13.44
N PHE A 132 -18.24 -3.68 12.73
CA PHE A 132 -18.47 -3.24 11.34
C PHE A 132 -19.84 -2.54 11.27
N ARG A 133 -19.88 -1.29 10.80
CA ARG A 133 -21.09 -0.44 10.81
C ARG A 133 -21.76 -0.35 12.19
N GLY A 134 -20.96 -0.31 13.25
CA GLY A 134 -21.43 -0.26 14.63
C GLY A 134 -21.98 -1.58 15.21
N ALA A 135 -22.01 -2.66 14.43
CA ALA A 135 -22.40 -3.99 14.87
C ALA A 135 -21.17 -4.88 15.15
N PRO A 136 -21.22 -5.80 16.13
CA PRO A 136 -20.12 -6.73 16.40
C PRO A 136 -19.77 -7.56 15.16
N LEU A 137 -18.49 -7.60 14.78
CA LEU A 137 -17.98 -8.40 13.68
C LEU A 137 -17.34 -9.69 14.20
N HIS A 138 -17.72 -10.83 13.63
CA HIS A 138 -17.13 -12.11 14.01
C HIS A 138 -15.61 -12.15 13.76
N HIS A 139 -14.86 -12.64 14.74
CA HIS A 139 -13.40 -12.72 14.70
C HIS A 139 -12.88 -13.71 13.65
N ARG A 140 -13.60 -14.83 13.42
CA ARG A 140 -13.21 -15.87 12.46
C ARG A 140 -13.98 -15.71 11.15
N LEU A 141 -13.27 -15.72 10.04
CA LEU A 141 -13.87 -15.64 8.71
C LEU A 141 -14.97 -16.69 8.49
N ALA A 142 -14.79 -17.94 8.98
CA ALA A 142 -15.76 -19.00 8.85
C ALA A 142 -17.10 -18.72 9.57
N ALA A 143 -17.08 -17.88 10.61
CA ALA A 143 -18.28 -17.50 11.38
C ALA A 143 -18.95 -16.22 10.84
N ARG A 144 -18.31 -15.50 9.94
CA ARG A 144 -18.89 -14.30 9.29
C ARG A 144 -20.00 -14.71 8.34
N THR A 145 -21.04 -13.90 8.26
CA THR A 145 -22.09 -14.02 7.25
C THR A 145 -21.53 -13.84 5.83
N PRO A 146 -22.23 -14.28 4.79
CA PRO A 146 -21.84 -13.97 3.41
C PRO A 146 -21.66 -12.47 3.16
N ASP A 147 -22.53 -11.62 3.70
CA ASP A 147 -22.45 -10.17 3.58
C ASP A 147 -21.22 -9.60 4.27
N GLU A 148 -20.91 -10.00 5.52
CA GLU A 148 -19.68 -9.56 6.20
C GLU A 148 -18.40 -10.00 5.47
N ARG A 149 -18.42 -11.14 4.77
CA ARG A 149 -17.28 -11.58 3.94
C ARG A 149 -17.17 -10.80 2.62
N LYS A 150 -18.31 -10.44 2.03
CA LYS A 150 -18.41 -9.62 0.84
C LYS A 150 -17.84 -8.23 1.08
N GLU A 151 -18.22 -7.61 2.19
CA GLU A 151 -18.00 -6.19 2.48
C GLU A 151 -16.55 -5.84 2.84
N ILE A 152 -15.74 -6.80 3.30
CA ILE A 152 -14.35 -6.57 3.69
C ILE A 152 -13.44 -7.46 2.84
N GLN A 153 -12.70 -6.84 1.92
CA GLN A 153 -11.81 -7.54 1.00
C GLN A 153 -10.34 -7.22 1.27
N LEU A 154 -9.44 -8.12 0.87
CA LEU A 154 -7.99 -7.98 1.03
C LEU A 154 -7.30 -8.12 -0.32
N ILE A 155 -6.47 -7.14 -0.65
CA ILE A 155 -5.50 -7.22 -1.76
C ILE A 155 -4.15 -7.54 -1.15
N TYR A 156 -3.59 -8.69 -1.51
CA TYR A 156 -2.31 -9.18 -1.00
C TYR A 156 -1.12 -8.49 -1.66
N GLN A 157 -0.01 -8.46 -0.94
CA GLN A 157 1.27 -7.90 -1.36
C GLN A 157 1.78 -8.50 -2.68
N LEU A 158 1.73 -9.82 -2.83
CA LEU A 158 2.26 -10.54 -3.99
C LEU A 158 1.12 -11.09 -4.87
N PRO A 159 0.86 -10.49 -6.04
CA PRO A 159 -0.18 -10.96 -6.96
C PRO A 159 0.04 -12.40 -7.42
N ASP A 160 1.30 -12.83 -7.60
CA ASP A 160 1.65 -14.19 -8.05
C ASP A 160 1.19 -15.27 -7.07
N VAL A 161 1.14 -14.98 -5.78
CA VAL A 161 0.62 -15.89 -4.75
C VAL A 161 -0.90 -15.81 -4.66
N ALA A 162 -1.46 -14.65 -4.96
CA ALA A 162 -2.88 -14.37 -4.82
C ALA A 162 -3.73 -14.88 -6.00
N LEU A 163 -3.14 -15.02 -7.19
CA LEU A 163 -3.84 -15.44 -8.40
C LEU A 163 -3.58 -16.93 -8.69
N ASN A 164 -4.65 -17.72 -8.84
CA ASN A 164 -4.52 -19.12 -9.20
C ASN A 164 -4.04 -19.25 -10.67
N PRO A 165 -2.84 -19.79 -10.94
CA PRO A 165 -2.29 -19.85 -12.30
C PRO A 165 -3.05 -20.80 -13.25
N ARG A 166 -3.95 -21.63 -12.71
CA ARG A 166 -4.77 -22.58 -13.48
C ARG A 166 -6.13 -22.02 -13.91
N GLN A 167 -6.46 -20.81 -13.47
CA GLN A 167 -7.71 -20.14 -13.81
C GLN A 167 -7.44 -18.98 -14.76
N SER A 168 -8.38 -18.74 -15.68
CA SER A 168 -8.33 -17.53 -16.51
C SER A 168 -8.61 -16.30 -15.67
N VAL A 169 -8.16 -15.13 -16.15
CA VAL A 169 -8.41 -13.82 -15.49
C VAL A 169 -9.91 -13.59 -15.28
N GLY A 170 -10.73 -13.93 -16.29
CA GLY A 170 -12.19 -13.83 -16.20
C GLY A 170 -12.79 -14.74 -15.12
N GLU A 171 -12.25 -15.94 -14.92
CA GLU A 171 -12.69 -16.83 -13.81
C GLU A 171 -12.24 -16.30 -12.45
N ILE A 172 -11.03 -15.77 -12.35
CA ILE A 172 -10.50 -15.20 -11.10
C ILE A 172 -11.33 -13.99 -10.66
N ILE A 173 -11.62 -13.07 -11.56
CA ILE A 173 -12.39 -11.85 -11.28
C ILE A 173 -13.87 -12.17 -11.10
N GLY A 174 -14.45 -13.06 -11.91
CA GLY A 174 -15.88 -13.38 -11.83
C GLY A 174 -16.27 -14.18 -10.60
N ARG A 175 -15.34 -14.94 -10.01
CA ARG A 175 -15.64 -15.84 -8.89
C ARG A 175 -16.24 -15.16 -7.66
N PRO A 176 -15.75 -13.99 -7.17
CA PRO A 176 -16.39 -13.27 -6.07
C PRO A 176 -17.83 -12.84 -6.39
N ALA A 177 -18.12 -12.39 -7.61
CA ALA A 177 -19.46 -12.01 -8.02
C ALA A 177 -20.42 -13.22 -8.02
N GLU A 178 -19.95 -14.41 -8.43
CA GLU A 178 -20.73 -15.66 -8.34
C GLU A 178 -21.02 -16.02 -6.87
N VAL A 179 -20.00 -15.96 -6.00
CA VAL A 179 -20.09 -16.42 -4.60
C VAL A 179 -20.88 -15.44 -3.73
N PHE A 180 -20.64 -14.14 -3.88
CA PHE A 180 -21.17 -13.12 -2.97
C PHE A 180 -22.39 -12.37 -3.52
N CYS A 181 -22.52 -12.26 -4.86
CA CYS A 181 -23.63 -11.53 -5.48
C CYS A 181 -24.64 -12.49 -6.16
N GLY A 182 -24.47 -13.80 -6.03
CA GLY A 182 -25.39 -14.80 -6.57
C GLY A 182 -25.44 -14.84 -8.10
N MET A 183 -24.43 -14.30 -8.79
CA MET A 183 -24.39 -14.26 -10.25
C MET A 183 -24.17 -15.67 -10.83
N SER A 184 -24.77 -15.95 -11.99
CA SER A 184 -24.42 -17.13 -12.76
C SER A 184 -22.98 -17.03 -13.28
N ARG A 185 -22.35 -18.16 -13.62
CA ARG A 185 -20.99 -18.17 -14.18
C ARG A 185 -20.85 -17.30 -15.44
N THR A 186 -21.88 -17.29 -16.29
CA THR A 186 -21.91 -16.43 -17.49
C THR A 186 -21.98 -14.95 -17.13
N ALA A 187 -22.83 -14.58 -16.16
CA ALA A 187 -22.92 -13.19 -15.66
C ALA A 187 -21.64 -12.77 -14.96
N GLY A 188 -21.01 -13.64 -14.15
CA GLY A 188 -19.73 -13.37 -13.51
C GLY A 188 -18.60 -13.12 -14.52
N ARG A 189 -18.56 -13.86 -15.63
CA ARG A 189 -17.60 -13.60 -16.73
C ARG A 189 -17.88 -12.27 -17.45
N ALA A 190 -19.13 -11.92 -17.67
CA ALA A 190 -19.47 -10.60 -18.23
C ALA A 190 -19.03 -9.48 -17.28
N ARG A 191 -19.34 -9.61 -15.98
CA ARG A 191 -18.92 -8.67 -14.94
C ARG A 191 -17.39 -8.54 -14.86
N ALA A 192 -16.65 -9.63 -15.05
CA ALA A 192 -15.18 -9.59 -15.08
C ALA A 192 -14.65 -8.69 -16.21
N LYS A 193 -15.26 -8.72 -17.41
CA LYS A 193 -14.88 -7.85 -18.53
C LYS A 193 -15.16 -6.36 -18.24
N GLU A 194 -16.27 -6.06 -17.59
CA GLU A 194 -16.59 -4.69 -17.13
C GLU A 194 -15.54 -4.20 -16.11
N LEU A 195 -15.22 -5.05 -15.12
CA LEU A 195 -14.25 -4.72 -14.08
C LEU A 195 -12.82 -4.59 -14.63
N LEU A 196 -12.44 -5.36 -15.66
CA LEU A 196 -11.19 -5.15 -16.38
C LEU A 196 -11.13 -3.73 -16.97
N GLY A 197 -12.18 -3.28 -17.64
CA GLY A 197 -12.26 -1.91 -18.13
C GLY A 197 -12.14 -0.87 -17.00
N LEU A 198 -12.80 -1.11 -15.86
CA LEU A 198 -12.75 -0.22 -14.70
C LEU A 198 -11.33 -0.08 -14.12
N VAL A 199 -10.52 -1.16 -14.16
CA VAL A 199 -9.12 -1.12 -13.74
C VAL A 199 -8.15 -0.82 -14.89
N GLU A 200 -8.63 -0.24 -16.00
CA GLU A 200 -7.85 0.19 -17.17
C GLU A 200 -7.09 -0.95 -17.85
N LEU A 201 -7.73 -2.11 -17.94
CA LEU A 201 -7.24 -3.27 -18.68
C LEU A 201 -8.19 -3.61 -19.83
N SER A 202 -7.64 -4.13 -20.96
CA SER A 202 -8.47 -4.61 -22.05
C SER A 202 -9.36 -5.78 -21.59
N PRO A 203 -10.67 -5.77 -21.90
CA PRO A 203 -11.57 -6.88 -21.62
C PRO A 203 -11.11 -8.23 -22.23
N ASP A 204 -10.30 -8.20 -23.29
CA ASP A 204 -9.74 -9.40 -23.94
C ASP A 204 -8.79 -10.18 -23.02
N LEU A 205 -8.23 -9.53 -21.99
CA LEU A 205 -7.41 -10.19 -20.99
C LEU A 205 -8.20 -11.20 -20.16
N ALA A 206 -9.53 -11.18 -20.19
CA ALA A 206 -10.38 -12.16 -19.49
C ALA A 206 -10.05 -13.62 -19.85
N GLU A 207 -9.60 -13.87 -21.09
CA GLU A 207 -9.26 -15.20 -21.58
C GLU A 207 -7.77 -15.58 -21.32
N ARG A 208 -6.96 -14.67 -20.81
CA ARG A 208 -5.55 -14.92 -20.48
C ARG A 208 -5.42 -15.56 -19.11
N TYR A 209 -4.22 -16.11 -18.86
CA TYR A 209 -3.83 -16.68 -17.58
C TYR A 209 -2.83 -15.76 -16.87
N PRO A 210 -2.70 -15.83 -15.53
CA PRO A 210 -1.81 -14.95 -14.76
C PRO A 210 -0.36 -14.91 -15.25
N ASN A 211 0.19 -16.05 -15.69
CA ASN A 211 1.55 -16.13 -16.23
C ASN A 211 1.77 -15.38 -17.56
N GLN A 212 0.71 -14.92 -18.20
CA GLN A 212 0.74 -14.12 -19.43
C GLN A 212 0.63 -12.62 -19.20
N LEU A 213 0.61 -12.18 -17.91
CA LEU A 213 0.41 -10.80 -17.51
C LEU A 213 1.70 -10.21 -16.92
N SER A 214 1.90 -8.90 -17.11
CA SER A 214 2.92 -8.14 -16.38
C SER A 214 2.57 -7.99 -14.90
N GLY A 215 3.53 -7.60 -14.04
CA GLY A 215 3.30 -7.37 -12.60
C GLY A 215 2.18 -6.36 -12.33
N GLY A 216 2.20 -5.22 -13.01
CA GLY A 216 1.14 -4.20 -12.90
C GLY A 216 -0.23 -4.68 -13.38
N GLN A 217 -0.29 -5.50 -14.46
CA GLN A 217 -1.54 -6.11 -14.91
C GLN A 217 -2.08 -7.11 -13.88
N LYS A 218 -1.24 -7.95 -13.29
CA LYS A 218 -1.62 -8.87 -12.20
C LYS A 218 -2.18 -8.11 -11.01
N GLN A 219 -1.55 -7.00 -10.62
CA GLN A 219 -2.03 -6.16 -9.52
C GLN A 219 -3.40 -5.56 -9.81
N ARG A 220 -3.63 -5.05 -11.03
CA ARG A 220 -4.94 -4.55 -11.47
C ARG A 220 -6.00 -5.66 -11.47
N VAL A 221 -5.64 -6.89 -11.83
CA VAL A 221 -6.53 -8.08 -11.72
C VAL A 221 -6.89 -8.38 -10.26
N CYS A 222 -5.94 -8.26 -9.31
CA CYS A 222 -6.21 -8.41 -7.88
C CYS A 222 -7.20 -7.33 -7.38
N ILE A 223 -7.06 -6.09 -7.85
CA ILE A 223 -7.99 -5.00 -7.54
C ILE A 223 -9.37 -5.32 -8.11
N ALA A 224 -9.47 -5.68 -9.39
CA ALA A 224 -10.73 -6.05 -10.04
C ALA A 224 -11.43 -7.22 -9.33
N ARG A 225 -10.67 -8.23 -8.88
CA ARG A 225 -11.19 -9.35 -8.10
C ARG A 225 -11.80 -8.89 -6.77
N ALA A 226 -11.14 -7.98 -6.05
CA ALA A 226 -11.67 -7.44 -4.81
C ALA A 226 -12.97 -6.66 -5.06
N LEU A 227 -13.01 -5.82 -6.09
CA LEU A 227 -14.19 -5.04 -6.49
C LEU A 227 -15.37 -5.90 -6.97
N ALA A 228 -15.12 -7.11 -7.47
CA ALA A 228 -16.17 -8.03 -7.92
C ALA A 228 -17.09 -8.50 -6.78
N ALA A 229 -16.64 -8.39 -5.54
CA ALA A 229 -17.46 -8.59 -4.35
C ALA A 229 -18.32 -7.36 -3.99
N GLU A 230 -18.14 -6.22 -4.63
CA GLU A 230 -18.75 -4.92 -4.28
C GLU A 230 -18.55 -4.57 -2.80
N PRO A 231 -17.29 -4.46 -2.34
CA PRO A 231 -16.98 -4.25 -0.93
C PRO A 231 -17.16 -2.79 -0.50
N GLU A 232 -17.37 -2.58 0.81
CA GLU A 232 -17.30 -1.25 1.43
C GLU A 232 -15.89 -0.92 1.95
N VAL A 233 -15.12 -1.97 2.32
CA VAL A 233 -13.75 -1.82 2.83
C VAL A 233 -12.80 -2.70 2.03
N ILE A 234 -11.71 -2.11 1.56
CA ILE A 234 -10.60 -2.85 0.95
C ILE A 234 -9.33 -2.60 1.75
N ILE A 235 -8.68 -3.67 2.18
CA ILE A 235 -7.37 -3.65 2.83
C ILE A 235 -6.32 -3.89 1.75
N CYS A 236 -5.40 -2.96 1.61
CA CYS A 236 -4.31 -2.97 0.63
C CYS A 236 -3.00 -3.28 1.36
N ASP A 237 -2.58 -4.56 1.38
CA ASP A 237 -1.34 -4.99 2.04
C ASP A 237 -0.17 -4.85 1.08
N GLU A 238 0.60 -3.76 1.20
CA GLU A 238 1.79 -3.42 0.41
C GLU A 238 1.59 -3.53 -1.12
N VAL A 239 0.45 -3.07 -1.62
CA VAL A 239 0.01 -3.26 -3.02
C VAL A 239 0.92 -2.67 -4.09
N THR A 240 1.90 -1.86 -3.72
CA THR A 240 2.85 -1.20 -4.64
C THR A 240 4.30 -1.66 -4.46
N SER A 241 4.63 -2.44 -3.42
CA SER A 241 6.02 -2.73 -3.03
C SER A 241 6.84 -3.53 -4.06
N ALA A 242 6.18 -4.31 -4.91
CA ALA A 242 6.82 -5.15 -5.95
C ALA A 242 6.76 -4.54 -7.36
N LEU A 243 6.36 -3.26 -7.47
CA LEU A 243 6.15 -2.57 -8.75
C LEU A 243 7.20 -1.47 -8.95
N ASP A 244 7.50 -1.16 -10.21
CA ASP A 244 8.27 0.03 -10.53
C ASP A 244 7.48 1.31 -10.17
N PRO A 245 8.17 2.46 -9.94
CA PRO A 245 7.55 3.67 -9.41
C PRO A 245 6.40 4.21 -10.27
N LEU A 246 6.50 4.15 -11.60
CA LEU A 246 5.45 4.66 -12.50
C LEU A 246 4.20 3.77 -12.46
N VAL A 247 4.40 2.44 -12.46
CA VAL A 247 3.29 1.50 -12.33
C VAL A 247 2.65 1.61 -10.93
N ALA A 248 3.46 1.77 -9.88
CA ALA A 248 3.00 1.98 -8.52
C ALA A 248 2.12 3.24 -8.40
N ASP A 249 2.55 4.36 -8.99
CA ASP A 249 1.77 5.61 -9.03
C ASP A 249 0.45 5.43 -9.79
N GLY A 250 0.48 4.72 -10.93
CA GLY A 250 -0.72 4.37 -11.69
C GLY A 250 -1.70 3.51 -10.87
N ILE A 251 -1.21 2.60 -10.03
CA ILE A 251 -2.06 1.80 -9.11
C ILE A 251 -2.67 2.69 -8.02
N VAL A 252 -1.87 3.58 -7.42
CA VAL A 252 -2.36 4.51 -6.39
C VAL A 252 -3.43 5.44 -6.96
N SER A 253 -3.18 6.04 -8.12
CA SER A 253 -4.12 6.90 -8.82
C SER A 253 -5.43 6.17 -9.16
N LEU A 254 -5.34 4.92 -9.62
CA LEU A 254 -6.49 4.04 -9.86
C LEU A 254 -7.31 3.83 -8.58
N LEU A 255 -6.67 3.46 -7.46
CA LEU A 255 -7.36 3.23 -6.19
C LEU A 255 -8.07 4.48 -5.68
N LEU A 256 -7.43 5.66 -5.77
CA LEU A 256 -8.05 6.93 -5.40
C LEU A 256 -9.23 7.32 -6.31
N ARG A 257 -9.15 7.00 -7.60
CA ARG A 257 -10.28 7.19 -8.52
C ARG A 257 -11.44 6.28 -8.15
N LEU A 258 -11.17 5.00 -7.94
CA LEU A 258 -12.18 4.00 -7.54
C LEU A 258 -12.83 4.35 -6.20
N GLN A 259 -12.09 4.92 -5.25
CA GLN A 259 -12.64 5.44 -3.99
C GLN A 259 -13.72 6.49 -4.25
N ARG A 260 -13.41 7.49 -5.08
CA ARG A 260 -14.36 8.58 -5.40
C ARG A 260 -15.59 8.09 -6.17
N GLU A 261 -15.37 7.16 -7.10
CA GLU A 261 -16.46 6.66 -7.97
C GLU A 261 -17.38 5.66 -7.25
N LEU A 262 -16.82 4.82 -6.36
CA LEU A 262 -17.53 3.70 -5.73
C LEU A 262 -17.82 3.91 -4.24
N GLY A 263 -17.23 4.92 -3.61
CA GLY A 263 -17.39 5.18 -2.17
C GLY A 263 -16.70 4.17 -1.26
N VAL A 264 -15.72 3.43 -1.75
CA VAL A 264 -14.98 2.42 -1.00
C VAL A 264 -14.05 3.08 0.01
N SER A 265 -13.93 2.50 1.22
CA SER A 265 -12.97 2.91 2.24
C SER A 265 -11.72 2.04 2.16
N TYR A 266 -10.53 2.62 2.31
CA TYR A 266 -9.28 1.87 2.23
C TYR A 266 -8.53 1.83 3.54
N ILE A 267 -7.91 0.68 3.83
CA ILE A 267 -6.80 0.56 4.79
C ILE A 267 -5.54 0.25 3.97
N PHE A 268 -4.63 1.20 3.89
CA PHE A 268 -3.34 1.03 3.24
C PHE A 268 -2.29 0.59 4.25
N ILE A 269 -1.73 -0.59 4.07
CA ILE A 269 -0.56 -1.07 4.82
C ILE A 269 0.66 -0.86 3.93
N THR A 270 1.61 -0.06 4.41
CA THR A 270 2.81 0.28 3.63
C THR A 270 3.96 0.71 4.54
N HIS A 271 5.18 0.67 4.02
CA HIS A 271 6.35 1.31 4.61
C HIS A 271 6.75 2.60 3.86
N ASP A 272 6.01 2.96 2.81
CA ASP A 272 6.27 4.11 1.95
C ASP A 272 5.61 5.38 2.49
N MET A 273 6.38 6.19 3.23
CA MET A 273 5.91 7.44 3.83
C MET A 273 5.52 8.50 2.79
N ALA A 274 6.12 8.48 1.60
CA ALA A 274 5.76 9.40 0.53
C ALA A 274 4.36 9.08 -0.03
N MET A 275 4.05 7.80 -0.20
CA MET A 275 2.70 7.34 -0.55
C MET A 275 1.69 7.75 0.52
N VAL A 276 1.99 7.50 1.81
CA VAL A 276 1.10 7.88 2.92
C VAL A 276 0.81 9.38 2.93
N ARG A 277 1.84 10.20 2.78
CA ARG A 277 1.70 11.67 2.67
C ARG A 277 0.78 12.09 1.53
N ALA A 278 0.82 11.36 0.42
CA ALA A 278 -0.01 11.66 -0.75
C ALA A 278 -1.49 11.27 -0.56
N ILE A 279 -1.78 10.11 0.07
CA ILE A 279 -3.12 9.51 -0.03
C ILE A 279 -3.89 9.41 1.29
N ALA A 280 -3.22 9.33 2.45
CA ALA A 280 -3.89 9.06 3.72
C ALA A 280 -4.70 10.27 4.21
N ASP A 281 -5.81 9.99 4.90
CA ASP A 281 -6.55 10.93 5.71
C ASP A 281 -6.13 10.81 7.18
N ASP A 282 -6.10 9.58 7.71
CA ASP A 282 -5.62 9.23 9.04
C ASP A 282 -4.47 8.21 8.94
N VAL A 283 -3.55 8.24 9.90
CA VAL A 283 -2.35 7.39 9.92
C VAL A 283 -2.18 6.75 11.30
N ALA A 284 -1.80 5.47 11.34
CA ALA A 284 -1.29 4.80 12.53
C ALA A 284 0.14 4.31 12.29
N VAL A 285 1.03 4.61 13.21
CA VAL A 285 2.42 4.16 13.20
C VAL A 285 2.55 2.94 14.10
N MET A 286 3.00 1.81 13.52
CA MET A 286 3.15 0.53 14.22
C MET A 286 4.62 0.19 14.44
N GLN A 287 4.95 -0.16 15.70
CA GLN A 287 6.24 -0.70 16.09
C GLN A 287 6.04 -1.90 17.04
N ASN A 288 6.74 -3.00 16.81
CA ASN A 288 6.74 -4.18 17.67
C ASN A 288 5.33 -4.66 18.08
N GLY A 289 4.39 -4.67 17.15
CA GLY A 289 3.01 -5.12 17.37
C GLY A 289 2.12 -4.14 18.12
N ARG A 290 2.55 -2.90 18.33
CA ARG A 290 1.80 -1.81 19.00
C ARG A 290 1.61 -0.63 18.06
N ILE A 291 0.57 0.15 18.29
CA ILE A 291 0.45 1.49 17.71
C ILE A 291 1.14 2.45 18.68
N VAL A 292 2.20 3.10 18.22
CA VAL A 292 2.96 4.07 19.00
C VAL A 292 2.42 5.49 18.83
N GLU A 293 1.87 5.77 17.66
CA GLU A 293 1.24 7.05 17.36
C GLU A 293 0.11 6.87 16.34
N GLN A 294 -0.98 7.64 16.46
CA GLN A 294 -2.06 7.66 15.47
C GLN A 294 -2.81 8.99 15.49
N GLY A 295 -3.32 9.36 14.33
CA GLY A 295 -4.13 10.58 14.19
C GLY A 295 -4.31 11.01 12.74
N PRO A 296 -4.91 12.18 12.53
CA PRO A 296 -5.00 12.79 11.21
C PRO A 296 -3.61 12.99 10.59
N LYS A 297 -3.50 12.77 9.29
CA LYS A 297 -2.22 12.92 8.57
C LYS A 297 -1.44 14.21 8.92
N PRO A 298 -2.04 15.42 8.99
CA PRO A 298 -1.29 16.61 9.32
C PRO A 298 -0.62 16.55 10.71
N ALA A 299 -1.24 15.88 11.69
CA ALA A 299 -0.68 15.72 13.03
C ALA A 299 0.51 14.77 13.03
N ILE A 300 0.42 13.64 12.30
CA ILE A 300 1.52 12.67 12.22
C ILE A 300 2.75 13.24 11.47
N PHE A 301 2.56 14.17 10.54
CA PHE A 301 3.66 14.78 9.80
C PHE A 301 4.14 16.12 10.38
N ALA A 302 3.67 16.52 11.55
CA ALA A 302 4.09 17.71 12.28
C ALA A 302 4.50 17.37 13.72
N PRO A 303 5.56 18.03 14.26
CA PRO A 303 5.96 17.81 15.65
C PRO A 303 4.88 18.30 16.64
N PRO A 304 4.87 17.80 17.89
CA PRO A 304 5.81 16.82 18.44
C PRO A 304 5.51 15.39 18.00
N TRP A 305 6.54 14.57 17.78
CA TRP A 305 6.41 13.17 17.38
C TRP A 305 6.80 12.21 18.51
N ASP A 306 6.28 10.99 18.47
CA ASP A 306 6.91 9.83 19.09
C ASP A 306 8.32 9.61 18.51
N ASP A 307 9.28 9.14 19.30
CA ASP A 307 10.67 8.95 18.87
C ASP A 307 10.78 8.05 17.63
N TYR A 308 9.96 7.00 17.57
CA TYR A 308 9.95 6.09 16.42
C TYR A 308 9.31 6.72 15.19
N THR A 309 8.24 7.49 15.34
CA THR A 309 7.63 8.25 14.24
C THR A 309 8.63 9.24 13.65
N HIS A 310 9.35 9.97 14.49
CA HIS A 310 10.42 10.87 14.06
C HIS A 310 11.51 10.11 13.29
N LEU A 311 11.97 8.97 13.83
CA LEU A 311 12.96 8.12 13.15
C LEU A 311 12.46 7.67 11.78
N LEU A 312 11.21 7.22 11.67
CA LEU A 312 10.62 6.72 10.43
C LEU A 312 10.53 7.83 9.37
N ILE A 313 10.02 9.01 9.75
CA ILE A 313 9.91 10.17 8.86
C ILE A 313 11.29 10.67 8.42
N SER A 314 12.21 10.85 9.38
CA SER A 314 13.57 11.35 9.12
C SER A 314 14.48 10.35 8.41
N SER A 315 14.07 9.09 8.29
CA SER A 315 14.79 8.05 7.57
C SER A 315 14.32 7.88 6.12
N THR A 316 13.24 8.59 5.72
CA THR A 316 12.72 8.52 4.35
C THR A 316 13.57 9.40 3.43
N PRO A 317 14.29 8.82 2.43
CA PRO A 317 15.16 9.59 1.57
C PRO A 317 14.40 10.59 0.72
N GLU A 318 14.90 11.84 0.66
CA GLU A 318 14.39 12.87 -0.23
C GLU A 318 15.07 12.80 -1.60
N MET A 319 14.35 13.15 -2.67
CA MET A 319 14.89 13.23 -4.03
C MET A 319 15.66 14.54 -4.24
N ARG A 320 16.66 14.81 -3.39
CA ARG A 320 17.62 15.91 -3.49
C ARG A 320 18.99 15.47 -3.00
N THR A 321 20.02 16.00 -3.55
CA THR A 321 21.40 15.75 -3.09
C THR A 321 21.65 16.41 -1.73
N GLY A 322 22.52 15.81 -0.90
CA GLY A 322 22.94 16.37 0.40
C GLY A 322 22.00 16.09 1.57
N TRP A 323 20.82 15.52 1.35
CA TRP A 323 19.89 15.18 2.43
C TRP A 323 20.49 14.18 3.44
N LEU A 324 21.18 13.16 2.98
CA LEU A 324 21.80 12.16 3.86
C LEU A 324 22.86 12.78 4.78
N GLU A 325 23.71 13.67 4.25
CA GLU A 325 24.71 14.39 5.02
C GLU A 325 24.07 15.28 6.10
N GLU A 326 22.98 15.96 5.77
CA GLU A 326 22.23 16.78 6.72
C GLU A 326 21.62 15.94 7.86
N VAL A 327 20.96 14.82 7.52
CA VAL A 327 20.39 13.90 8.52
C VAL A 327 21.46 13.30 9.42
N LEU A 328 22.62 12.88 8.85
CA LEU A 328 23.73 12.33 9.63
C LEU A 328 24.38 13.40 10.53
N ALA A 329 24.47 14.64 10.09
CA ALA A 329 24.97 15.75 10.91
C ALA A 329 24.01 16.03 12.08
N GLY A 330 22.69 16.10 11.84
CA GLY A 330 21.68 16.27 12.87
C GLY A 330 21.74 15.19 13.95
N ARG A 331 21.77 13.91 13.56
CA ARG A 331 21.87 12.77 14.50
C ARG A 331 23.17 12.79 15.33
N ARG A 332 24.29 13.25 14.77
CA ARG A 332 25.54 13.41 15.53
C ARG A 332 25.45 14.51 16.58
N MET A 333 24.75 15.60 16.28
CA MET A 333 24.55 16.70 17.24
C MET A 333 23.62 16.27 18.38
N GLU A 334 22.55 15.53 18.09
CA GLU A 334 21.64 14.96 19.10
C GLU A 334 22.38 13.95 20.03
N ALA A 335 23.22 13.10 19.46
CA ALA A 335 24.03 12.13 20.22
C ALA A 335 25.15 12.78 21.06
N ALA A 336 25.60 13.99 20.69
CA ALA A 336 26.64 14.74 21.44
C ALA A 336 26.04 15.66 22.52
N GLY A 337 24.72 15.91 22.48
CA GLY A 337 24.01 16.75 23.44
C GLY A 337 23.36 16.00 24.61
N ASN A 338 23.37 14.66 24.58
CA ASN A 338 22.97 13.74 25.64
C ASN A 338 24.22 13.17 26.33
#